data_562e39697561642b09e49bedf8030083
#
_entry.id   562e39697561642b09e49bedf8030083
#
_cell.length_a   1.000
_cell.length_b   1.000
_cell.length_c   1.000
_cell.angle_alpha   90.00
_cell.angle_beta   90.00
_cell.angle_gamma   90.00
#
_symmetry.space_group_name_H-M   'P 1'
#
loop_
_entity.id
_entity.type
_entity.pdbx_description
1 polymer ?
#
loop_
_entity_poly.entity_id
_entity_poly.type
_entity_poly.pdbx_seq_one_letter_code
_entity_poly.pdbx_strand_id
1 'polypeptide(L)'
;SIGSILSNKISFFIYLQLLKAGVQSKYDTYFISGKCSRESITKYNSKYNEIVNIHSKVYSEFCNLNSELGENYIVFLDIAMPFMTDFKEWGMKPINSRDYYKKLNEFFLMIEEVTGKEVVVCAHPQFNKSDKKYFSKDRKVVWFKTGEYVRKASIVIAHYTNAIQHAILNKKAILLLDDESFNPYIRTSISYCMKDLGLERIMYANATKNSLKSKISKTKESIGVYDKFINDFLLDYDNREQSTEDILVNKLMQKYGLL
;
A
#
# COMPACT_ATOMS: atom_id res chain seq x y z
N SER A 1 -11.01 19.21 17.97
CA SER A 1 -11.06 20.62 18.41
C SER A 1 -9.91 21.39 17.76
N ILE A 2 -10.07 22.68 17.52
CA ILE A 2 -9.03 23.56 16.94
C ILE A 2 -7.74 23.49 17.76
N GLY A 3 -7.83 23.28 19.09
CA GLY A 3 -6.69 23.16 20.00
C GLY A 3 -5.80 21.95 19.73
N SER A 4 -6.36 20.80 19.35
CA SER A 4 -5.55 19.59 19.07
C SER A 4 -4.79 19.72 17.74
N ILE A 5 -5.37 20.36 16.74
CA ILE A 5 -4.73 20.62 15.44
C ILE A 5 -3.58 21.62 15.60
N LEU A 6 -3.78 22.67 16.40
CA LEU A 6 -2.71 23.64 16.71
C LEU A 6 -1.57 22.99 17.50
N SER A 7 -1.89 22.19 18.50
CA SER A 7 -0.90 21.44 19.30
C SER A 7 -0.04 20.53 18.42
N ASN A 8 -0.64 19.76 17.53
CA ASN A 8 0.08 18.86 16.62
C ASN A 8 0.97 19.62 15.63
N LYS A 9 0.50 20.77 15.09
CA LYS A 9 1.32 21.61 14.22
C LYS A 9 2.50 22.25 14.94
N ILE A 10 2.30 22.71 16.18
CA ILE A 10 3.36 23.27 17.02
C ILE A 10 4.38 22.19 17.37
N SER A 11 3.93 21.00 17.79
CA SER A 11 4.80 19.87 18.10
C SER A 11 5.62 19.44 16.89
N PHE A 12 5.00 19.36 15.71
CA PHE A 12 5.70 19.03 14.46
C PHE A 12 6.70 20.13 14.06
N PHE A 13 6.35 21.39 14.23
CA PHE A 13 7.27 22.50 13.96
C PHE A 13 8.47 22.49 14.91
N ILE A 14 8.25 22.29 16.21
CA ILE A 14 9.32 22.13 17.20
C ILE A 14 10.20 20.94 16.85
N TYR A 15 9.63 19.80 16.50
CA TYR A 15 10.36 18.63 16.04
C TYR A 15 11.26 18.93 14.85
N LEU A 16 10.75 19.64 13.83
CA LEU A 16 11.53 20.06 12.68
C LEU A 16 12.67 21.03 13.04
N GLN A 17 12.47 21.93 14.01
CA GLN A 17 13.52 22.83 14.49
C GLN A 17 14.59 22.08 15.28
N LEU A 18 14.22 21.11 16.10
CA LEU A 18 15.16 20.24 16.81
C LEU A 18 15.97 19.37 15.84
N LEU A 19 15.35 18.86 14.77
CA LEU A 19 16.06 18.18 13.69
C LEU A 19 17.09 19.07 13.02
N LYS A 20 16.69 20.32 12.67
CA LYS A 20 17.61 21.30 12.05
C LYS A 20 18.73 21.72 12.99
N ALA A 21 18.45 21.86 14.28
CA ALA A 21 19.44 22.17 15.31
C ALA A 21 20.36 20.97 15.64
N GLY A 22 20.13 19.81 15.03
CA GLY A 22 20.92 18.63 15.26
C GLY A 22 20.72 17.98 16.65
N VAL A 23 19.64 18.33 17.34
CA VAL A 23 19.21 17.71 18.61
C VAL A 23 18.39 16.46 18.30
N GLN A 24 19.02 15.50 17.65
CA GLN A 24 18.40 14.22 17.35
C GLN A 24 19.22 13.10 18.01
N SER A 25 18.55 12.08 18.50
CA SER A 25 19.21 10.85 18.92
C SER A 25 20.03 10.29 17.75
N LYS A 26 21.28 9.96 18.00
CA LYS A 26 22.10 9.30 17.01
C LYS A 26 21.66 7.85 16.91
N TYR A 27 21.17 7.46 15.74
CA TYR A 27 20.90 6.06 15.47
C TYR A 27 22.19 5.31 15.22
N ASP A 28 22.31 4.14 15.77
CA ASP A 28 23.50 3.31 15.58
C ASP A 28 23.50 2.72 14.16
N THR A 29 22.40 2.10 13.78
CA THR A 29 22.22 1.53 12.44
C THR A 29 20.85 1.94 11.88
N TYR A 30 20.84 2.37 10.65
CA TYR A 30 19.63 2.72 9.92
C TYR A 30 19.40 1.67 8.84
N PHE A 31 18.27 0.95 8.95
CA PHE A 31 17.88 -0.04 7.95
C PHE A 31 16.96 0.61 6.92
N ILE A 32 17.27 0.45 5.64
CA ILE A 32 16.52 1.07 4.55
C ILE A 32 16.22 0.06 3.44
N SER A 33 15.12 0.24 2.75
CA SER A 33 14.78 -0.52 1.54
C SER A 33 14.70 0.38 0.33
N GLY A 34 15.28 -0.06 -0.78
CA GLY A 34 15.30 0.68 -2.05
C GLY A 34 16.15 1.94 -2.06
N LYS A 35 16.41 2.44 -3.25
CA LYS A 35 17.28 3.61 -3.46
C LYS A 35 16.73 4.91 -2.88
N CYS A 36 15.41 5.12 -3.02
CA CYS A 36 14.77 6.38 -2.62
C CYS A 36 14.76 6.60 -1.11
N SER A 37 14.84 5.53 -0.29
CA SER A 37 14.96 5.67 1.17
C SER A 37 16.26 6.34 1.59
N ARG A 38 17.36 6.06 0.88
CA ARG A 38 18.66 6.69 1.14
C ARG A 38 18.62 8.19 0.90
N GLU A 39 18.00 8.63 -0.20
CA GLU A 39 17.85 10.05 -0.51
C GLU A 39 17.03 10.78 0.55
N SER A 40 15.96 10.13 1.05
CA SER A 40 15.13 10.69 2.11
C SER A 40 15.90 10.90 3.41
N ILE A 41 16.72 9.94 3.84
CA ILE A 41 17.55 10.05 5.05
C ILE A 41 18.53 11.23 4.92
N THR A 42 19.20 11.35 3.80
CA THR A 42 20.15 12.44 3.55
C THR A 42 19.44 13.79 3.59
N LYS A 43 18.24 13.87 3.02
CA LYS A 43 17.43 15.10 3.01
C LYS A 43 17.02 15.57 4.40
N TYR A 44 16.72 14.64 5.32
CA TYR A 44 16.27 14.97 6.67
C TYR A 44 17.40 15.05 7.71
N ASN A 45 18.66 15.05 7.29
CA ASN A 45 19.83 15.15 8.18
C ASN A 45 19.80 14.14 9.35
N SER A 46 19.32 12.94 9.09
CA SER A 46 19.31 11.88 10.11
C SER A 46 20.73 11.53 10.53
N LYS A 47 21.01 11.56 11.83
CA LYS A 47 22.32 11.17 12.38
C LYS A 47 22.34 9.67 12.57
N TYR A 48 23.26 8.99 11.92
CA TYR A 48 23.46 7.54 12.04
C TYR A 48 24.96 7.21 11.99
N ASN A 49 25.36 6.07 12.55
CA ASN A 49 26.71 5.55 12.40
C ASN A 49 26.82 4.75 11.11
N GLU A 50 25.77 4.03 10.75
CA GLU A 50 25.77 3.11 9.64
C GLU A 50 24.39 3.05 8.95
N ILE A 51 24.40 2.81 7.65
CA ILE A 51 23.22 2.42 6.86
C ILE A 51 23.40 0.98 6.38
N VAL A 52 22.36 0.17 6.60
CA VAL A 52 22.27 -1.20 6.08
C VAL A 52 21.06 -1.28 5.14
N ASN A 53 21.31 -1.67 3.90
CA ASN A 53 20.25 -1.94 2.96
C ASN A 53 19.60 -3.28 3.29
N ILE A 54 18.27 -3.31 3.25
CA ILE A 54 17.46 -4.52 3.42
C ILE A 54 16.34 -4.52 2.38
N HIS A 55 15.65 -5.63 2.23
CA HIS A 55 14.42 -5.64 1.45
C HIS A 55 13.24 -5.15 2.28
N SER A 56 12.18 -4.69 1.62
CA SER A 56 10.91 -4.43 2.30
C SER A 56 10.33 -5.76 2.82
N LYS A 57 9.57 -5.68 3.92
CA LYS A 57 8.86 -6.86 4.46
C LYS A 57 8.01 -7.57 3.40
N VAL A 58 7.35 -6.81 2.54
CA VAL A 58 6.50 -7.36 1.48
C VAL A 58 7.32 -8.15 0.44
N TYR A 59 8.55 -7.70 0.15
CA TYR A 59 9.45 -8.43 -0.74
C TYR A 59 9.88 -9.77 -0.12
N SER A 60 10.25 -9.77 1.15
CA SER A 60 10.59 -11.02 1.87
C SER A 60 9.41 -12.00 1.89
N GLU A 61 8.20 -11.51 2.15
CA GLU A 61 6.99 -12.33 2.07
C GLU A 61 6.78 -12.89 0.65
N PHE A 62 7.00 -12.08 -0.38
CA PHE A 62 6.88 -12.49 -1.78
C PHE A 62 7.83 -13.62 -2.16
N CYS A 63 9.11 -13.55 -1.71
CA CYS A 63 10.11 -14.59 -1.96
C CYS A 63 9.74 -15.91 -1.29
N ASN A 64 9.11 -15.87 -0.14
CA ASN A 64 8.73 -17.05 0.65
C ASN A 64 7.38 -17.69 0.23
N LEU A 65 6.66 -17.09 -0.73
CA LEU A 65 5.38 -17.61 -1.20
C LEU A 65 5.57 -18.77 -2.18
N ASN A 66 5.25 -19.97 -1.74
CA ASN A 66 5.28 -21.20 -2.56
C ASN A 66 3.97 -21.49 -3.31
N SER A 67 3.04 -20.52 -3.41
CA SER A 67 1.76 -20.73 -4.07
C SER A 67 1.89 -20.65 -5.59
N GLU A 68 1.22 -21.58 -6.30
CA GLU A 68 1.11 -21.52 -7.76
C GLU A 68 0.52 -20.21 -8.25
N LEU A 69 0.98 -19.75 -9.40
CA LEU A 69 0.38 -18.61 -10.09
C LEU A 69 -0.99 -19.02 -10.64
N GLY A 70 -1.92 -18.10 -10.62
CA GLY A 70 -3.26 -18.29 -11.18
C GLY A 70 -3.87 -16.95 -11.56
N GLU A 71 -4.99 -16.98 -12.26
CA GLU A 71 -5.75 -15.79 -12.62
C GLU A 71 -7.24 -16.03 -12.46
N ASN A 72 -7.64 -16.56 -11.32
CA ASN A 72 -9.00 -17.09 -11.14
C ASN A 72 -10.02 -16.06 -10.67
N TYR A 73 -9.57 -14.95 -10.07
CA TYR A 73 -10.44 -13.94 -9.47
C TYR A 73 -9.79 -12.55 -9.49
N ILE A 74 -10.53 -11.58 -9.05
CA ILE A 74 -10.09 -10.21 -8.81
C ILE A 74 -9.91 -10.02 -7.30
N VAL A 75 -8.86 -9.31 -6.88
CA VAL A 75 -8.67 -8.96 -5.47
C VAL A 75 -8.96 -7.49 -5.25
N PHE A 76 -9.75 -7.17 -4.23
CA PHE A 76 -9.85 -5.83 -3.66
C PHE A 76 -9.04 -5.74 -2.38
N LEU A 77 -8.09 -4.80 -2.33
CA LEU A 77 -7.28 -4.49 -1.16
C LEU A 77 -8.03 -3.46 -0.31
N ASP A 78 -8.74 -3.95 0.71
CA ASP A 78 -9.50 -3.09 1.60
C ASP A 78 -8.59 -2.33 2.57
N ILE A 79 -8.93 -1.08 2.83
CA ILE A 79 -8.27 -0.22 3.82
C ILE A 79 -9.20 0.15 4.96
N ALA A 80 -10.37 -0.47 5.05
CA ALA A 80 -11.41 -0.16 6.03
C ALA A 80 -11.73 1.34 6.10
N MET A 81 -11.76 2.02 4.95
CA MET A 81 -11.73 3.48 4.83
C MET A 81 -12.74 4.20 5.75
N PRO A 82 -14.02 3.79 5.89
CA PRO A 82 -14.94 4.45 6.80
C PRO A 82 -14.58 4.34 8.28
N PHE A 83 -13.71 3.41 8.65
CA PHE A 83 -13.32 3.07 10.01
C PHE A 83 -11.89 3.49 10.36
N MET A 84 -11.19 4.19 9.44
CA MET A 84 -9.84 4.68 9.70
C MET A 84 -9.83 5.67 10.88
N THR A 85 -9.11 5.32 11.93
CA THR A 85 -8.93 6.14 13.13
C THR A 85 -8.18 7.44 12.82
N ASP A 86 -7.27 7.40 11.87
CA ASP A 86 -6.45 8.53 11.42
C ASP A 86 -7.30 9.74 10.97
N PHE A 87 -8.46 9.51 10.39
CA PHE A 87 -9.35 10.61 9.99
C PHE A 87 -9.78 11.45 11.17
N LYS A 88 -10.07 10.82 12.32
CA LYS A 88 -10.43 11.52 13.54
C LYS A 88 -9.24 12.30 14.11
N GLU A 89 -8.06 11.71 14.10
CA GLU A 89 -6.83 12.34 14.57
C GLU A 89 -6.44 13.54 13.70
N TRP A 90 -6.64 13.45 12.40
CA TRP A 90 -6.38 14.54 11.45
C TRP A 90 -7.50 15.57 11.35
N GLY A 91 -8.56 15.45 12.16
CA GLY A 91 -9.72 16.35 12.12
C GLY A 91 -10.53 16.26 10.83
N MET A 92 -10.46 15.17 10.12
CA MET A 92 -11.19 14.95 8.88
C MET A 92 -12.57 14.33 9.16
N LYS A 93 -13.54 14.67 8.31
CA LYS A 93 -14.86 14.05 8.40
C LYS A 93 -14.78 12.56 8.03
N PRO A 94 -15.39 11.67 8.83
CA PRO A 94 -15.47 10.26 8.48
C PRO A 94 -16.33 10.08 7.23
N ILE A 95 -15.99 9.08 6.42
CA ILE A 95 -16.78 8.70 5.26
C ILE A 95 -18.00 7.91 5.74
N ASN A 96 -19.17 8.18 5.13
CA ASN A 96 -20.37 7.42 5.43
C ASN A 96 -20.20 5.96 5.00
N SER A 97 -20.20 5.02 5.95
CA SER A 97 -19.94 3.61 5.68
C SER A 97 -21.01 2.98 4.78
N ARG A 98 -22.29 3.32 4.96
CA ARG A 98 -23.39 2.77 4.14
C ARG A 98 -23.21 3.19 2.68
N ASP A 99 -22.97 4.47 2.41
CA ASP A 99 -22.83 4.98 1.04
C ASP A 99 -21.56 4.46 0.37
N TYR A 100 -20.46 4.41 1.11
CA TYR A 100 -19.20 3.87 0.63
C TYR A 100 -19.34 2.41 0.18
N TYR A 101 -19.83 1.53 1.06
CA TYR A 101 -19.93 0.11 0.73
C TYR A 101 -21.04 -0.18 -0.29
N LYS A 102 -22.12 0.62 -0.33
CA LYS A 102 -23.13 0.52 -1.38
C LYS A 102 -22.50 0.74 -2.76
N LYS A 103 -21.84 1.88 -2.97
CA LYS A 103 -21.17 2.20 -4.24
C LYS A 103 -20.09 1.16 -4.59
N LEU A 104 -19.34 0.70 -3.58
CA LEU A 104 -18.28 -0.28 -3.77
C LEU A 104 -18.84 -1.65 -4.22
N ASN A 105 -19.93 -2.11 -3.61
CA ASN A 105 -20.58 -3.35 -4.01
C ASN A 105 -21.19 -3.25 -5.43
N GLU A 106 -21.79 -2.11 -5.79
CA GLU A 106 -22.28 -1.86 -7.15
C GLU A 106 -21.13 -1.92 -8.17
N PHE A 107 -19.99 -1.33 -7.85
CA PHE A 107 -18.80 -1.41 -8.68
C PHE A 107 -18.27 -2.86 -8.79
N PHE A 108 -18.28 -3.63 -7.71
CA PHE A 108 -17.85 -5.03 -7.74
C PHE A 108 -18.74 -5.86 -8.67
N LEU A 109 -20.06 -5.70 -8.60
CA LEU A 109 -20.98 -6.39 -9.52
C LEU A 109 -20.70 -6.02 -10.98
N MET A 110 -20.42 -4.74 -11.24
CA MET A 110 -20.09 -4.28 -12.60
C MET A 110 -18.79 -4.90 -13.14
N ILE A 111 -17.72 -4.95 -12.34
CA ILE A 111 -16.46 -5.54 -12.79
C ILE A 111 -16.55 -7.05 -12.94
N GLU A 112 -17.31 -7.72 -12.07
CA GLU A 112 -17.59 -9.15 -12.17
C GLU A 112 -18.33 -9.46 -13.49
N GLU A 113 -19.35 -8.67 -13.83
CA GLU A 113 -20.07 -8.81 -15.09
C GLU A 113 -19.16 -8.55 -16.32
N VAL A 114 -18.29 -7.56 -16.25
CA VAL A 114 -17.37 -7.21 -17.35
C VAL A 114 -16.29 -8.27 -17.57
N THR A 115 -15.82 -8.90 -16.49
CA THR A 115 -14.66 -9.80 -16.54
C THR A 115 -15.02 -11.28 -16.46
N GLY A 116 -16.21 -11.62 -15.99
CA GLY A 116 -16.62 -12.99 -15.67
C GLY A 116 -15.91 -13.56 -14.44
N LYS A 117 -15.28 -12.73 -13.59
CA LYS A 117 -14.47 -13.16 -12.44
C LYS A 117 -15.00 -12.54 -11.14
N GLU A 118 -15.04 -13.35 -10.09
CA GLU A 118 -15.46 -12.90 -8.76
C GLU A 118 -14.46 -11.95 -8.11
N VAL A 119 -14.95 -11.01 -7.32
CA VAL A 119 -14.12 -10.15 -6.46
C VAL A 119 -13.97 -10.76 -5.08
N VAL A 120 -12.74 -11.03 -4.67
CA VAL A 120 -12.36 -11.43 -3.31
C VAL A 120 -11.81 -10.21 -2.57
N VAL A 121 -12.27 -9.99 -1.35
CA VAL A 121 -11.81 -8.89 -0.51
C VAL A 121 -10.68 -9.38 0.41
N CYS A 122 -9.51 -8.77 0.29
CA CYS A 122 -8.45 -8.87 1.29
C CYS A 122 -8.65 -7.75 2.31
N ALA A 123 -9.26 -8.09 3.44
CA ALA A 123 -9.65 -7.14 4.46
C ALA A 123 -8.45 -6.54 5.19
N HIS A 124 -8.53 -5.24 5.51
CA HIS A 124 -7.56 -4.59 6.37
C HIS A 124 -7.55 -5.25 7.76
N PRO A 125 -6.38 -5.39 8.43
CA PRO A 125 -6.30 -6.02 9.75
C PRO A 125 -7.24 -5.42 10.81
N GLN A 126 -7.52 -4.12 10.74
CA GLN A 126 -8.45 -3.42 11.63
C GLN A 126 -9.93 -3.64 11.29
N PHE A 127 -10.23 -4.24 10.13
CA PHE A 127 -11.60 -4.53 9.74
C PHE A 127 -12.14 -5.71 10.55
N ASN A 128 -13.17 -5.45 11.36
CA ASN A 128 -13.75 -6.49 12.21
C ASN A 128 -14.51 -7.54 11.39
N LYS A 129 -14.46 -8.78 11.83
CA LYS A 129 -15.21 -9.87 11.14
C LYS A 129 -16.72 -9.61 11.12
N SER A 130 -17.27 -8.92 12.12
CA SER A 130 -18.68 -8.49 12.17
C SER A 130 -19.02 -7.49 11.06
N ASP A 131 -18.06 -6.75 10.54
CA ASP A 131 -18.25 -5.74 9.51
C ASP A 131 -18.30 -6.34 8.10
N LYS A 132 -18.04 -7.65 7.96
CA LYS A 132 -18.27 -8.40 6.72
C LYS A 132 -19.68 -8.14 6.12
N LYS A 133 -20.66 -7.82 6.97
CA LYS A 133 -22.04 -7.46 6.57
C LYS A 133 -22.13 -6.27 5.60
N TYR A 134 -21.12 -5.43 5.53
CA TYR A 134 -21.06 -4.30 4.59
C TYR A 134 -20.79 -4.76 3.15
N PHE A 135 -20.14 -5.89 2.97
CA PHE A 135 -20.04 -6.54 1.65
C PHE A 135 -21.28 -7.41 1.40
N SER A 136 -21.57 -7.73 0.13
CA SER A 136 -22.64 -8.65 -0.20
C SER A 136 -22.45 -9.98 0.55
N LYS A 137 -23.56 -10.62 0.94
CA LYS A 137 -23.58 -11.78 1.86
C LYS A 137 -22.64 -12.91 1.43
N ASP A 138 -22.55 -13.16 0.14
CA ASP A 138 -21.80 -14.30 -0.41
C ASP A 138 -20.38 -13.93 -0.83
N ARG A 139 -19.99 -12.65 -0.69
CA ARG A 139 -18.64 -12.21 -1.06
C ARG A 139 -17.60 -12.83 -0.15
N LYS A 140 -16.56 -13.39 -0.77
CA LYS A 140 -15.42 -13.94 -0.05
C LYS A 140 -14.57 -12.80 0.53
N VAL A 141 -14.38 -12.82 1.85
CA VAL A 141 -13.54 -11.88 2.59
C VAL A 141 -12.47 -12.69 3.32
N VAL A 142 -11.21 -12.33 3.16
CA VAL A 142 -10.06 -13.00 3.78
C VAL A 142 -9.22 -12.02 4.58
N TRP A 143 -8.59 -12.51 5.65
CA TRP A 143 -7.71 -11.75 6.54
C TRP A 143 -6.32 -12.36 6.55
N PHE A 144 -5.30 -11.51 6.62
CA PHE A 144 -3.88 -11.91 6.76
C PHE A 144 -3.36 -12.85 5.67
N LYS A 145 -3.98 -12.84 4.48
CA LYS A 145 -3.61 -13.68 3.33
C LYS A 145 -3.43 -12.88 2.04
N THR A 146 -3.11 -11.60 2.17
CA THR A 146 -3.06 -10.67 1.02
C THR A 146 -2.08 -11.14 -0.05
N GLY A 147 -0.85 -11.51 0.32
CA GLY A 147 0.17 -11.97 -0.63
C GLY A 147 -0.27 -13.21 -1.41
N GLU A 148 -0.82 -14.21 -0.70
CA GLU A 148 -1.32 -15.47 -1.30
C GLU A 148 -2.43 -15.19 -2.33
N TYR A 149 -3.41 -14.35 -1.96
CA TYR A 149 -4.55 -14.05 -2.84
C TYR A 149 -4.16 -13.15 -4.01
N VAL A 150 -3.31 -12.16 -3.79
CA VAL A 150 -2.81 -11.29 -4.87
C VAL A 150 -2.03 -12.08 -5.90
N ARG A 151 -1.22 -13.07 -5.47
CA ARG A 151 -0.43 -13.90 -6.38
C ARG A 151 -1.30 -14.65 -7.40
N LYS A 152 -2.51 -15.08 -7.00
CA LYS A 152 -3.48 -15.80 -7.83
C LYS A 152 -4.53 -14.90 -8.50
N ALA A 153 -4.49 -13.60 -8.27
CA ALA A 153 -5.42 -12.66 -8.86
C ALA A 153 -5.07 -12.35 -10.33
N SER A 154 -6.08 -12.08 -11.14
CA SER A 154 -5.91 -11.53 -12.48
C SER A 154 -5.77 -10.01 -12.47
N ILE A 155 -6.50 -9.35 -11.58
CA ILE A 155 -6.57 -7.91 -11.42
C ILE A 155 -6.59 -7.61 -9.92
N VAL A 156 -5.94 -6.53 -9.52
CA VAL A 156 -6.00 -6.00 -8.15
C VAL A 156 -6.67 -4.63 -8.17
N ILE A 157 -7.65 -4.47 -7.31
CA ILE A 157 -8.36 -3.21 -7.10
C ILE A 157 -7.91 -2.63 -5.77
N ALA A 158 -7.59 -1.36 -5.74
CA ALA A 158 -7.18 -0.68 -4.52
C ALA A 158 -7.60 0.79 -4.52
N HIS A 159 -7.65 1.37 -3.33
CA HIS A 159 -7.52 2.82 -3.17
C HIS A 159 -6.03 3.15 -3.00
N TYR A 160 -5.67 3.90 -1.94
CA TYR A 160 -4.29 4.09 -1.54
C TYR A 160 -3.94 3.14 -0.39
N THR A 161 -2.98 2.23 -0.60
CA THR A 161 -2.57 1.27 0.42
C THR A 161 -1.15 0.74 0.17
N ASN A 162 -0.40 0.50 1.23
CA ASN A 162 0.91 -0.15 1.12
C ASN A 162 0.80 -1.59 0.62
N ALA A 163 -0.34 -2.25 0.80
CA ALA A 163 -0.58 -3.60 0.30
C ALA A 163 -0.53 -3.71 -1.24
N ILE A 164 -0.57 -2.58 -1.97
CA ILE A 164 -0.39 -2.54 -3.43
C ILE A 164 0.97 -3.11 -3.87
N GLN A 165 1.97 -3.10 -2.97
CA GLN A 165 3.29 -3.67 -3.22
C GLN A 165 3.21 -5.16 -3.57
N HIS A 166 2.28 -5.91 -3.00
CA HIS A 166 2.04 -7.31 -3.40
C HIS A 166 1.62 -7.43 -4.87
N ALA A 167 0.81 -6.50 -5.37
CA ALA A 167 0.38 -6.48 -6.76
C ALA A 167 1.54 -6.12 -7.70
N ILE A 168 2.36 -5.16 -7.32
CA ILE A 168 3.54 -4.71 -8.07
C ILE A 168 4.55 -5.86 -8.20
N LEU A 169 4.90 -6.54 -7.10
CA LEU A 169 5.83 -7.66 -7.09
C LEU A 169 5.34 -8.84 -7.94
N ASN A 170 4.04 -9.09 -7.94
CA ASN A 170 3.43 -10.16 -8.74
C ASN A 170 3.06 -9.71 -10.16
N LYS A 171 3.47 -8.50 -10.61
CA LYS A 171 3.20 -7.95 -11.96
C LYS A 171 1.71 -7.98 -12.31
N LYS A 172 0.82 -7.69 -11.36
CA LYS A 172 -0.62 -7.70 -11.57
C LYS A 172 -1.12 -6.37 -12.13
N ALA A 173 -2.15 -6.44 -12.98
CA ALA A 173 -2.89 -5.25 -13.39
C ALA A 173 -3.57 -4.60 -12.18
N ILE A 174 -3.39 -3.29 -11.98
CA ILE A 174 -3.89 -2.56 -10.82
C ILE A 174 -4.89 -1.50 -11.26
N LEU A 175 -6.08 -1.50 -10.66
CA LEU A 175 -7.10 -0.48 -10.83
C LEU A 175 -7.19 0.37 -9.55
N LEU A 176 -6.89 1.67 -9.67
CA LEU A 176 -7.01 2.60 -8.55
C LEU A 176 -8.40 3.24 -8.51
N LEU A 177 -9.13 3.01 -7.42
CA LEU A 177 -10.44 3.57 -7.20
C LEU A 177 -10.37 4.91 -6.48
N ASP A 178 -11.11 5.91 -7.00
CA ASP A 178 -11.29 7.23 -6.40
C ASP A 178 -12.77 7.59 -6.35
N ASP A 179 -13.16 8.46 -5.43
CA ASP A 179 -14.51 9.01 -5.30
C ASP A 179 -14.43 10.48 -4.85
N GLU A 180 -15.36 11.29 -5.31
CA GLU A 180 -15.41 12.72 -4.93
C GLU A 180 -15.66 12.94 -3.44
N SER A 181 -16.29 12.00 -2.78
CA SER A 181 -16.52 12.03 -1.34
C SER A 181 -15.27 11.78 -0.49
N PHE A 182 -14.16 11.32 -1.11
CA PHE A 182 -12.92 11.09 -0.38
C PHE A 182 -12.27 12.43 0.01
N ASN A 183 -11.65 12.43 1.18
CA ASN A 183 -10.92 13.60 1.62
C ASN A 183 -9.71 13.94 0.71
N PRO A 184 -9.26 15.19 0.70
CA PRO A 184 -8.14 15.60 -0.17
C PRO A 184 -6.85 14.81 0.05
N TYR A 185 -6.58 14.34 1.26
CA TYR A 185 -5.38 13.54 1.55
C TYR A 185 -5.40 12.22 0.78
N ILE A 186 -6.50 11.46 0.86
CA ILE A 186 -6.64 10.19 0.13
C ILE A 186 -6.56 10.40 -1.38
N ARG A 187 -7.25 11.43 -1.90
CA ARG A 187 -7.23 11.73 -3.34
C ARG A 187 -5.84 12.14 -3.82
N THR A 188 -5.09 12.91 -3.01
CA THR A 188 -3.70 13.26 -3.30
C THR A 188 -2.82 12.01 -3.30
N SER A 189 -2.98 11.12 -2.33
CA SER A 189 -2.22 9.87 -2.24
C SER A 189 -2.49 8.95 -3.44
N ILE A 190 -3.76 8.83 -3.88
CA ILE A 190 -4.11 8.13 -5.13
C ILE A 190 -3.40 8.77 -6.33
N SER A 191 -3.34 10.11 -6.39
CA SER A 191 -2.67 10.82 -7.48
C SER A 191 -1.16 10.58 -7.52
N TYR A 192 -0.50 10.44 -6.37
CA TYR A 192 0.92 10.02 -6.31
C TYR A 192 1.10 8.60 -6.83
N CYS A 193 0.28 7.64 -6.38
CA CYS A 193 0.33 6.27 -6.91
C CYS A 193 0.15 6.23 -8.43
N MET A 194 -0.77 7.03 -8.97
CA MET A 194 -0.97 7.13 -10.42
C MET A 194 0.31 7.58 -11.14
N LYS A 195 0.95 8.63 -10.63
CA LYS A 195 2.16 9.20 -11.24
C LYS A 195 3.32 8.22 -11.18
N ASP A 196 3.56 7.62 -10.02
CA ASP A 196 4.73 6.77 -9.78
C ASP A 196 4.63 5.40 -10.47
N LEU A 197 3.40 4.90 -10.66
CA LEU A 197 3.14 3.59 -11.25
C LEU A 197 2.54 3.65 -12.65
N GLY A 198 2.33 4.84 -13.22
CA GLY A 198 1.71 5.00 -14.53
C GLY A 198 0.26 4.48 -14.59
N LEU A 199 -0.47 4.50 -13.47
CA LEU A 199 -1.82 3.95 -13.38
C LEU A 199 -2.88 5.01 -13.64
N GLU A 200 -4.04 4.56 -14.13
CA GLU A 200 -5.23 5.39 -14.24
C GLU A 200 -6.16 5.21 -13.04
N ARG A 201 -6.77 6.32 -12.60
CA ARG A 201 -7.85 6.24 -11.60
C ARG A 201 -9.19 5.93 -12.24
N ILE A 202 -10.04 5.31 -11.45
CA ILE A 202 -11.43 5.06 -11.79
C ILE A 202 -12.29 5.76 -10.75
N MET A 203 -13.13 6.71 -11.20
CA MET A 203 -14.21 7.26 -10.39
C MET A 203 -15.31 6.20 -10.31
N TYR A 204 -15.19 5.30 -9.33
CA TYR A 204 -15.95 4.06 -9.32
C TYR A 204 -17.46 4.27 -9.17
N ALA A 205 -17.89 5.35 -8.51
CA ALA A 205 -19.31 5.71 -8.39
C ALA A 205 -19.97 6.06 -9.74
N ASN A 206 -19.17 6.51 -10.73
CA ASN A 206 -19.64 6.96 -12.04
C ASN A 206 -19.08 6.08 -13.18
N ALA A 207 -18.50 4.93 -12.85
CA ALA A 207 -17.95 4.02 -13.84
C ALA A 207 -19.04 3.41 -14.72
N THR A 208 -18.72 3.19 -15.99
CA THR A 208 -19.55 2.45 -16.94
C THR A 208 -18.81 1.19 -17.39
N LYS A 209 -19.54 0.17 -17.85
CA LYS A 209 -18.93 -1.06 -18.38
C LYS A 209 -17.92 -0.79 -19.48
N ASN A 210 -18.20 0.15 -20.39
CA ASN A 210 -17.31 0.49 -21.49
C ASN A 210 -16.04 1.20 -21.00
N SER A 211 -16.18 2.17 -20.08
CA SER A 211 -15.02 2.85 -19.50
C SER A 211 -14.14 1.87 -18.71
N LEU A 212 -14.75 0.91 -18.02
CA LEU A 212 -14.06 -0.09 -17.23
C LEU A 212 -13.26 -1.05 -18.14
N LYS A 213 -13.83 -1.56 -19.23
CA LYS A 213 -13.13 -2.39 -20.22
C LYS A 213 -11.89 -1.69 -20.77
N SER A 214 -12.03 -0.42 -21.18
CA SER A 214 -10.91 0.39 -21.68
C SER A 214 -9.80 0.53 -20.63
N LYS A 215 -10.16 0.82 -19.37
CA LYS A 215 -9.17 0.98 -18.29
C LYS A 215 -8.47 -0.32 -17.92
N ILE A 216 -9.18 -1.44 -17.90
CA ILE A 216 -8.57 -2.77 -17.67
C ILE A 216 -7.52 -3.08 -18.76
N SER A 217 -7.81 -2.77 -20.02
CA SER A 217 -6.84 -2.97 -21.11
C SER A 217 -5.58 -2.14 -20.88
N LYS A 218 -5.73 -0.84 -20.65
CA LYS A 218 -4.60 0.09 -20.43
C LYS A 218 -3.75 -0.28 -19.20
N THR A 219 -4.38 -0.75 -18.11
CA THR A 219 -3.65 -1.10 -16.89
C THR A 219 -2.68 -2.26 -17.11
N LYS A 220 -2.95 -3.16 -18.04
CA LYS A 220 -2.02 -4.23 -18.40
C LYS A 220 -0.75 -3.70 -19.07
N GLU A 221 -0.82 -2.55 -19.74
CA GLU A 221 0.34 -1.90 -20.38
C GLU A 221 1.28 -1.25 -19.35
N SER A 222 0.75 -0.84 -18.20
CA SER A 222 1.52 -0.16 -17.14
C SER A 222 2.48 -1.07 -16.36
N ILE A 223 2.40 -2.39 -16.53
CA ILE A 223 3.21 -3.37 -15.76
C ILE A 223 4.73 -3.14 -15.96
N GLY A 224 5.16 -2.62 -17.09
CA GLY A 224 6.57 -2.33 -17.37
C GLY A 224 7.23 -1.31 -16.41
N VAL A 225 6.44 -0.48 -15.75
CA VAL A 225 6.94 0.54 -14.80
C VAL A 225 7.28 -0.06 -13.44
N TYR A 226 6.77 -1.26 -13.12
CA TYR A 226 6.88 -1.85 -11.79
C TYR A 226 8.32 -2.20 -11.39
N ASP A 227 9.18 -2.58 -12.34
CA ASP A 227 10.58 -2.91 -12.04
C ASP A 227 11.34 -1.71 -11.48
N LYS A 228 11.05 -0.51 -11.99
CA LYS A 228 11.62 0.71 -11.44
C LYS A 228 11.15 0.93 -10.00
N PHE A 229 9.86 0.79 -9.72
CA PHE A 229 9.32 0.94 -8.38
C PHE A 229 9.91 -0.08 -7.38
N ILE A 230 10.05 -1.34 -7.81
CA ILE A 230 10.65 -2.41 -6.99
C ILE A 230 12.08 -2.03 -6.60
N ASN A 231 12.90 -1.58 -7.53
CA ASN A 231 14.29 -1.18 -7.28
C ASN A 231 14.38 0.09 -6.43
N ASP A 232 13.47 1.04 -6.64
CA ASP A 232 13.51 2.33 -5.94
C ASP A 232 13.03 2.22 -4.48
N PHE A 233 12.13 1.29 -4.17
CA PHE A 233 11.45 1.27 -2.87
C PHE A 233 11.44 -0.08 -2.13
N LEU A 234 11.57 -1.22 -2.82
CA LEU A 234 11.27 -2.51 -2.20
C LEU A 234 12.49 -3.43 -2.04
N LEU A 235 13.48 -3.26 -2.89
CA LEU A 235 14.56 -4.23 -3.05
C LEU A 235 15.92 -3.59 -2.73
N ASP A 236 16.74 -4.29 -1.97
CA ASP A 236 18.18 -4.08 -2.03
C ASP A 236 18.75 -4.88 -3.21
N TYR A 237 19.12 -4.19 -4.26
CA TYR A 237 19.56 -4.82 -5.51
C TYR A 237 20.87 -5.62 -5.34
N ASP A 238 21.74 -5.17 -4.46
CA ASP A 238 23.06 -5.77 -4.27
C ASP A 238 22.97 -7.11 -3.51
N ASN A 239 21.92 -7.29 -2.71
CA ASN A 239 21.69 -8.47 -1.86
C ASN A 239 20.41 -9.23 -2.19
N ARG A 240 19.90 -9.14 -3.43
CA ARG A 240 18.59 -9.71 -3.79
C ARG A 240 18.43 -11.22 -3.58
N GLU A 241 19.55 -11.96 -3.53
CA GLU A 241 19.57 -13.41 -3.31
C GLU A 241 19.48 -13.77 -1.81
N GLN A 242 19.62 -12.80 -0.91
CA GLN A 242 19.53 -13.00 0.54
C GLN A 242 18.14 -12.60 1.05
N SER A 243 17.67 -13.26 2.10
CA SER A 243 16.49 -12.78 2.80
C SER A 243 16.80 -11.53 3.64
N THR A 244 15.80 -10.71 3.96
CA THR A 244 15.98 -9.60 4.91
C THR A 244 16.46 -10.11 6.26
N GLU A 245 15.96 -11.25 6.69
CA GLU A 245 16.31 -11.92 7.94
C GLU A 245 17.80 -12.29 7.94
N ASP A 246 18.32 -12.87 6.85
CA ASP A 246 19.75 -13.22 6.74
C ASP A 246 20.65 -11.98 6.77
N ILE A 247 20.26 -10.92 6.05
CA ILE A 247 21.01 -9.64 6.07
C ILE A 247 21.07 -9.08 7.49
N LEU A 248 19.94 -9.05 8.20
CA LEU A 248 19.85 -8.57 9.58
C LEU A 248 20.69 -9.42 10.53
N VAL A 249 20.55 -10.75 10.47
CA VAL A 249 21.29 -11.68 11.33
C VAL A 249 22.78 -11.53 11.08
N ASN A 250 23.24 -11.58 9.84
CA ASN A 250 24.65 -11.42 9.50
C ASN A 250 25.23 -10.10 10.03
N LYS A 251 24.47 -9.02 9.89
CA LYS A 251 24.87 -7.70 10.39
C LYS A 251 24.98 -7.64 11.90
N LEU A 252 24.02 -8.23 12.62
CA LEU A 252 24.08 -8.30 14.07
C LEU A 252 25.24 -9.18 14.55
N MET A 253 25.46 -10.32 13.93
CA MET A 253 26.57 -11.21 14.27
C MET A 253 27.93 -10.53 14.08
N GLN A 254 28.13 -9.83 12.96
CA GLN A 254 29.35 -9.03 12.73
C GLN A 254 29.55 -7.96 13.81
N LYS A 255 28.46 -7.22 14.14
CA LYS A 255 28.51 -6.12 15.10
C LYS A 255 28.89 -6.60 16.51
N TYR A 256 28.44 -7.76 16.91
CA TYR A 256 28.71 -8.32 18.24
C TYR A 256 29.83 -9.35 18.29
N GLY A 257 30.57 -9.50 17.19
CA GLY A 257 31.71 -10.43 17.12
C GLY A 257 31.32 -11.89 17.28
N LEU A 258 30.16 -12.28 16.77
CA LEU A 258 29.63 -13.63 16.82
C LEU A 258 29.91 -14.44 15.54
N LEU A 259 30.59 -13.84 14.58
CA LEU A 259 31.13 -14.46 13.36
C LEU A 259 32.64 -14.49 13.44
#